data_73baaf266a9e0198d4c7e18109905c55
#
_entry.id   73baaf266a9e0198d4c7e18109905c55
#
_cell.length_a   1.000
_cell.length_b   1.000
_cell.length_c   1.000
_cell.angle_alpha   90.00
_cell.angle_beta   90.00
_cell.angle_gamma   90.00
#
_symmetry.space_group_name_H-M   'P 1'
#
loop_
_entity.id
_entity.type
_entity.pdbx_description
1 polymer ?
#
loop_
_entity_poly.entity_id
_entity_poly.type
_entity_poly.pdbx_seq_one_letter_code
_entity_poly.pdbx_strand_id
1 'polypeptide(L)'
;MKIAGLTSLLVLAVVFGACSSNTPVTSAPGEADQLLLERGTAALKERKWATARQYFSELLESYPQSPLRAEAKLGVGDAYLGENNSGSYVYAQNEYREFLAFYPTNPRADYAQMQLGMVHFNQMLNPQRDQTETKEAIREFQTFVDRYPNSPLLPEVKTRLREARDRLSDWDLQVGNFYLSIRLYMSAEERYRYILQNDPEYTRKDSLYFHLAEALEKAEKKAEALPYYERLVKEYEQSEHLVEAKKRIELLKPQLKPAEQGL
;
A
#
# COMPACT_ATOMS: atom_id res chain seq x y z
N MET A 1 -98.76 -27.46 26.17
CA MET A 1 -97.83 -27.81 25.10
C MET A 1 -96.61 -26.92 25.30
N LYS A 2 -95.46 -27.48 25.56
CA LYS A 2 -94.31 -26.82 26.13
C LYS A 2 -93.31 -26.46 25.04
N ILE A 3 -92.89 -25.18 24.99
CA ILE A 3 -91.89 -24.67 24.11
C ILE A 3 -90.61 -24.56 24.96
N ALA A 4 -89.56 -25.29 24.58
CA ALA A 4 -88.27 -25.22 25.19
C ALA A 4 -87.43 -24.11 24.51
N GLY A 5 -86.95 -23.18 25.32
CA GLY A 5 -86.08 -22.11 24.87
C GLY A 5 -84.58 -22.58 24.90
N LEU A 6 -83.87 -22.35 23.78
CA LEU A 6 -82.49 -22.62 23.63
C LEU A 6 -81.70 -21.30 23.82
N THR A 7 -81.02 -21.18 24.99
CA THR A 7 -80.13 -20.01 25.27
C THR A 7 -78.78 -20.25 24.65
N SER A 8 -78.43 -19.48 23.63
CA SER A 8 -77.16 -19.47 22.96
C SER A 8 -76.17 -18.60 23.78
N LEU A 9 -75.12 -19.23 24.33
CA LEU A 9 -74.05 -18.57 25.07
C LEU A 9 -72.98 -18.07 24.06
N LEU A 10 -72.92 -16.76 23.87
CA LEU A 10 -71.90 -16.13 23.03
C LEU A 10 -70.67 -15.94 23.83
N VAL A 11 -69.63 -16.73 23.52
CA VAL A 11 -68.26 -16.59 24.11
C VAL A 11 -67.52 -15.51 23.34
N LEU A 12 -67.30 -14.35 23.95
CA LEU A 12 -66.51 -13.27 23.42
C LEU A 12 -65.03 -13.54 23.69
N ALA A 13 -64.26 -14.01 22.68
CA ALA A 13 -62.83 -14.17 22.78
C ALA A 13 -62.16 -12.79 22.66
N VAL A 14 -61.65 -12.27 23.77
CA VAL A 14 -60.80 -11.07 23.82
C VAL A 14 -59.41 -11.47 23.40
N VAL A 15 -59.01 -11.14 22.17
CA VAL A 15 -57.62 -11.28 21.68
C VAL A 15 -56.83 -10.11 22.24
N PHE A 16 -56.00 -10.36 23.26
CA PHE A 16 -54.98 -9.41 23.69
C PHE A 16 -53.89 -9.35 22.62
N GLY A 17 -53.95 -8.33 21.78
CA GLY A 17 -52.84 -7.94 20.91
C GLY A 17 -51.67 -7.50 21.79
N ALA A 18 -50.64 -8.33 21.89
CA ALA A 18 -49.34 -7.92 22.44
C ALA A 18 -48.73 -6.90 21.50
N CYS A 19 -48.93 -5.61 21.75
CA CYS A 19 -48.11 -4.55 21.19
C CYS A 19 -46.70 -4.75 21.71
N SER A 20 -45.84 -5.30 20.88
CA SER A 20 -44.37 -5.24 21.08
C SER A 20 -44.00 -3.76 21.06
N SER A 21 -43.90 -3.15 22.22
CA SER A 21 -43.36 -1.81 22.36
C SER A 21 -41.85 -1.91 22.07
N ASN A 22 -41.49 -1.58 20.82
CA ASN A 22 -40.14 -1.12 20.52
C ASN A 22 -39.94 0.19 21.31
N THR A 23 -39.56 0.09 22.57
CA THR A 23 -39.04 1.23 23.31
C THR A 23 -37.75 1.63 22.59
N PRO A 24 -37.65 2.87 22.06
CA PRO A 24 -36.34 3.37 21.63
C PRO A 24 -35.46 3.33 22.87
N VAL A 25 -34.34 2.60 22.79
CA VAL A 25 -33.31 2.65 23.82
C VAL A 25 -32.77 4.06 23.79
N THR A 26 -33.29 4.94 24.63
CA THR A 26 -32.70 6.23 24.92
C THR A 26 -31.47 5.99 25.77
N SER A 27 -30.38 5.59 25.09
CA SER A 27 -29.06 5.60 25.69
C SER A 27 -28.69 7.04 26.04
N ALA A 28 -28.07 7.24 27.18
CA ALA A 28 -27.57 8.55 27.59
C ALA A 28 -26.62 9.11 26.50
N PRO A 29 -26.57 10.46 26.32
CA PRO A 29 -25.57 11.06 25.45
C PRO A 29 -24.18 10.58 25.84
N GLY A 30 -23.44 9.89 24.94
CA GLY A 30 -22.16 9.27 25.20
C GLY A 30 -22.17 7.73 25.22
N GLU A 31 -23.34 7.07 25.42
CA GLU A 31 -23.45 5.61 25.32
C GLU A 31 -23.83 5.14 23.92
N ALA A 32 -24.60 5.93 23.19
CA ALA A 32 -25.08 5.54 21.87
C ALA A 32 -24.03 5.69 20.80
N ASP A 33 -23.23 6.75 20.83
CA ASP A 33 -22.11 6.96 19.92
C ASP A 33 -20.99 5.95 20.17
N GLN A 34 -20.72 5.60 21.43
CA GLN A 34 -19.82 4.52 21.80
C GLN A 34 -20.27 3.18 21.24
N LEU A 35 -21.56 2.84 21.39
CA LEU A 35 -22.11 1.60 20.86
C LEU A 35 -21.99 1.53 19.32
N LEU A 36 -22.20 2.64 18.61
CA LEU A 36 -22.01 2.70 17.17
C LEU A 36 -20.55 2.46 16.78
N LEU A 37 -19.60 3.07 17.49
CA LEU A 37 -18.17 2.84 17.27
C LEU A 37 -17.78 1.37 17.50
N GLU A 38 -18.26 0.77 18.59
CA GLU A 38 -18.00 -0.64 18.91
C GLU A 38 -18.57 -1.59 17.86
N ARG A 39 -19.84 -1.37 17.42
CA ARG A 39 -20.46 -2.16 16.34
C ARG A 39 -19.74 -2.01 15.01
N GLY A 40 -19.36 -0.79 14.65
CA GLY A 40 -18.58 -0.51 13.44
C GLY A 40 -17.23 -1.23 13.48
N THR A 41 -16.52 -1.15 14.62
CA THR A 41 -15.24 -1.82 14.82
C THR A 41 -15.37 -3.35 14.78
N ALA A 42 -16.43 -3.92 15.38
CA ALA A 42 -16.72 -5.35 15.29
C ALA A 42 -16.97 -5.78 13.86
N ALA A 43 -17.77 -5.02 13.11
CA ALA A 43 -18.04 -5.29 11.70
C ALA A 43 -16.78 -5.22 10.83
N LEU A 44 -15.85 -4.28 11.09
CA LEU A 44 -14.54 -4.24 10.43
C LEU A 44 -13.73 -5.53 10.66
N LYS A 45 -13.66 -5.99 11.90
CA LYS A 45 -12.94 -7.24 12.24
C LYS A 45 -13.54 -8.45 11.52
N GLU A 46 -14.86 -8.45 11.33
CA GLU A 46 -15.58 -9.49 10.61
C GLU A 46 -15.57 -9.29 9.08
N ARG A 47 -14.88 -8.26 8.58
CA ARG A 47 -14.82 -7.87 7.15
C ARG A 47 -16.21 -7.57 6.56
N LYS A 48 -17.16 -7.13 7.38
CA LYS A 48 -18.49 -6.68 6.97
C LYS A 48 -18.42 -5.19 6.63
N TRP A 49 -17.71 -4.85 5.55
CA TRP A 49 -17.31 -3.48 5.22
C TRP A 49 -18.49 -2.51 5.11
N ALA A 50 -19.55 -2.90 4.41
CA ALA A 50 -20.74 -2.06 4.26
C ALA A 50 -21.44 -1.80 5.61
N THR A 51 -21.54 -2.82 6.45
CA THR A 51 -22.11 -2.71 7.81
C THR A 51 -21.25 -1.82 8.70
N ALA A 52 -19.93 -1.95 8.61
CA ALA A 52 -19.00 -1.10 9.35
C ALA A 52 -19.19 0.37 8.97
N ARG A 53 -19.23 0.68 7.66
CA ARG A 53 -19.50 2.05 7.18
C ARG A 53 -20.83 2.59 7.68
N GLN A 54 -21.88 1.78 7.66
CA GLN A 54 -23.19 2.21 8.14
C GLN A 54 -23.12 2.70 9.60
N TYR A 55 -22.52 1.93 10.51
CA TYR A 55 -22.40 2.33 11.91
C TYR A 55 -21.52 3.57 12.10
N PHE A 56 -20.38 3.65 11.43
CA PHE A 56 -19.51 4.82 11.52
C PHE A 56 -20.14 6.07 10.93
N SER A 57 -20.83 5.97 9.78
CA SER A 57 -21.56 7.10 9.18
C SER A 57 -22.69 7.57 10.07
N GLU A 58 -23.45 6.64 10.68
CA GLU A 58 -24.52 6.99 11.65
C GLU A 58 -23.94 7.77 12.85
N LEU A 59 -22.76 7.36 13.36
CA LEU A 59 -22.07 8.12 14.41
C LEU A 59 -21.71 9.53 13.94
N LEU A 60 -21.14 9.65 12.75
CA LEU A 60 -20.69 10.94 12.20
C LEU A 60 -21.85 11.90 11.94
N GLU A 61 -23.03 11.39 11.52
CA GLU A 61 -24.22 12.17 11.18
C GLU A 61 -25.06 12.51 12.42
N SER A 62 -25.29 11.52 13.29
CA SER A 62 -26.21 11.67 14.41
C SER A 62 -25.55 12.31 15.63
N TYR A 63 -24.20 12.22 15.75
CA TYR A 63 -23.45 12.72 16.92
C TYR A 63 -22.35 13.71 16.51
N PRO A 64 -22.71 14.90 15.97
CA PRO A 64 -21.74 15.85 15.45
C PRO A 64 -20.77 16.45 16.50
N GLN A 65 -21.08 16.32 17.78
CA GLN A 65 -20.23 16.76 18.89
C GLN A 65 -19.52 15.63 19.61
N SER A 66 -19.64 14.36 19.14
CA SER A 66 -18.98 13.23 19.78
C SER A 66 -17.45 13.33 19.65
N PRO A 67 -16.70 13.06 20.74
CA PRO A 67 -15.25 12.96 20.68
C PRO A 67 -14.78 11.74 19.85
N LEU A 68 -15.66 10.81 19.55
CA LEU A 68 -15.37 9.58 18.80
C LEU A 68 -15.40 9.76 17.28
N ARG A 69 -15.75 10.97 16.79
CA ARG A 69 -15.83 11.26 15.35
C ARG A 69 -14.53 10.98 14.60
N ALA A 70 -13.40 11.29 15.19
CA ALA A 70 -12.10 11.04 14.58
C ALA A 70 -11.89 9.54 14.33
N GLU A 71 -12.19 8.69 15.33
CA GLU A 71 -12.09 7.25 15.19
C GLU A 71 -13.11 6.68 14.18
N ALA A 72 -14.34 7.18 14.19
CA ALA A 72 -15.37 6.77 13.22
C ALA A 72 -14.94 7.12 11.79
N LYS A 73 -14.33 8.30 11.57
CA LYS A 73 -13.82 8.72 10.25
C LYS A 73 -12.72 7.80 9.74
N LEU A 74 -11.77 7.42 10.60
CA LEU A 74 -10.77 6.39 10.26
C LEU A 74 -11.43 5.07 9.93
N GLY A 75 -12.42 4.65 10.72
CA GLY A 75 -13.16 3.42 10.49
C GLY A 75 -13.89 3.37 9.14
N VAL A 76 -14.43 4.49 8.66
CA VAL A 76 -15.00 4.58 7.29
C VAL A 76 -13.92 4.36 6.24
N GLY A 77 -12.76 5.02 6.40
CA GLY A 77 -11.61 4.85 5.51
C GLY A 77 -11.12 3.40 5.49
N ASP A 78 -10.99 2.79 6.67
CA ASP A 78 -10.55 1.40 6.83
C ASP A 78 -11.53 0.41 6.17
N ALA A 79 -12.84 0.67 6.27
CA ALA A 79 -13.85 -0.15 5.63
C ALA A 79 -13.78 -0.07 4.09
N TYR A 80 -13.58 1.14 3.54
CA TYR A 80 -13.35 1.29 2.10
C TYR A 80 -12.04 0.64 1.64
N LEU A 81 -10.95 0.82 2.38
CA LEU A 81 -9.68 0.19 2.05
C LEU A 81 -9.78 -1.35 2.06
N GLY A 82 -10.53 -1.89 3.03
CA GLY A 82 -10.74 -3.32 3.18
C GLY A 82 -11.53 -3.98 2.04
N GLU A 83 -12.38 -3.23 1.32
CA GLU A 83 -13.10 -3.74 0.14
C GLU A 83 -12.18 -4.07 -1.04
N ASN A 84 -11.00 -3.48 -1.08
CA ASN A 84 -9.91 -3.82 -2.01
C ASN A 84 -10.33 -3.79 -3.49
N ASN A 85 -11.01 -2.72 -3.92
CA ASN A 85 -11.36 -2.47 -5.31
C ASN A 85 -11.13 -1.00 -5.69
N SER A 86 -11.00 -0.72 -7.00
CA SER A 86 -10.63 0.61 -7.50
C SER A 86 -11.62 1.73 -7.09
N GLY A 87 -12.91 1.42 -7.02
CA GLY A 87 -13.91 2.40 -6.57
C GLY A 87 -13.76 2.74 -5.10
N SER A 88 -13.61 1.72 -4.24
CA SER A 88 -13.46 1.92 -2.80
C SER A 88 -12.15 2.60 -2.42
N TYR A 89 -11.09 2.41 -3.19
CA TYR A 89 -9.82 3.13 -2.95
C TYR A 89 -9.96 4.66 -3.07
N VAL A 90 -10.78 5.14 -4.00
CA VAL A 90 -11.04 6.59 -4.14
C VAL A 90 -11.71 7.14 -2.88
N TYR A 91 -12.69 6.41 -2.34
CA TYR A 91 -13.35 6.81 -1.11
C TYR A 91 -12.42 6.72 0.11
N ALA A 92 -11.65 5.63 0.23
CA ALA A 92 -10.67 5.49 1.31
C ALA A 92 -9.66 6.64 1.31
N GLN A 93 -9.13 7.00 0.15
CA GLN A 93 -8.22 8.12 -0.02
C GLN A 93 -8.82 9.45 0.46
N ASN A 94 -10.07 9.71 0.10
CA ASN A 94 -10.76 10.93 0.54
C ASN A 94 -10.96 10.95 2.06
N GLU A 95 -11.39 9.83 2.66
CA GLU A 95 -11.59 9.74 4.11
C GLU A 95 -10.30 10.01 4.89
N TYR A 96 -9.17 9.42 4.48
CA TYR A 96 -7.89 9.66 5.16
C TYR A 96 -7.36 11.07 4.93
N ARG A 97 -7.53 11.66 3.74
CA ARG A 97 -7.17 13.05 3.48
C ARG A 97 -7.98 14.03 4.32
N GLU A 98 -9.28 13.82 4.40
CA GLU A 98 -10.16 14.63 5.24
C GLU A 98 -9.81 14.45 6.72
N PHE A 99 -9.50 13.23 7.17
CA PHE A 99 -9.03 13.02 8.53
C PHE A 99 -7.78 13.85 8.83
N LEU A 100 -6.77 13.79 7.96
CA LEU A 100 -5.52 14.55 8.13
C LEU A 100 -5.74 16.05 8.08
N ALA A 101 -6.74 16.52 7.33
CA ALA A 101 -7.10 17.94 7.24
C ALA A 101 -7.85 18.44 8.50
N PHE A 102 -8.80 17.65 9.01
CA PHE A 102 -9.64 18.05 10.15
C PHE A 102 -9.03 17.70 11.50
N TYR A 103 -8.17 16.70 11.58
CA TYR A 103 -7.56 16.19 12.82
C TYR A 103 -6.03 16.11 12.73
N PRO A 104 -5.30 17.18 12.33
CA PRO A 104 -3.87 17.13 12.05
C PRO A 104 -3.00 16.83 13.29
N THR A 105 -3.52 17.09 14.49
CA THR A 105 -2.84 16.85 15.77
C THR A 105 -3.35 15.63 16.51
N ASN A 106 -4.26 14.86 15.89
CA ASN A 106 -4.78 13.64 16.50
C ASN A 106 -3.65 12.60 16.66
N PRO A 107 -3.59 11.87 17.77
CA PRO A 107 -2.60 10.80 17.96
C PRO A 107 -2.58 9.72 16.87
N ARG A 108 -3.68 9.57 16.12
CA ARG A 108 -3.80 8.62 14.99
C ARG A 108 -3.54 9.26 13.61
N ALA A 109 -2.99 10.48 13.55
CA ALA A 109 -2.67 11.11 12.28
C ALA A 109 -1.54 10.37 11.52
N ASP A 110 -0.63 9.74 12.23
CA ASP A 110 0.38 8.85 11.66
C ASP A 110 -0.28 7.63 11.00
N TYR A 111 -1.24 6.98 11.66
CA TYR A 111 -2.00 5.87 11.08
C TYR A 111 -2.73 6.28 9.80
N ALA A 112 -3.42 7.42 9.81
CA ALA A 112 -4.12 7.92 8.62
C ALA A 112 -3.16 8.17 7.44
N GLN A 113 -1.97 8.72 7.70
CA GLN A 113 -0.94 8.95 6.68
C GLN A 113 -0.39 7.63 6.13
N MET A 114 -0.14 6.64 7.00
CA MET A 114 0.26 5.30 6.57
C MET A 114 -0.80 4.67 5.67
N GLN A 115 -2.07 4.70 6.08
CA GLN A 115 -3.17 4.12 5.30
C GLN A 115 -3.38 4.84 3.96
N LEU A 116 -3.14 6.14 3.89
CA LEU A 116 -3.14 6.88 2.63
C LEU A 116 -2.05 6.35 1.68
N GLY A 117 -0.87 6.05 2.19
CA GLY A 117 0.19 5.36 1.44
C GLY A 117 -0.23 3.95 1.00
N MET A 118 -0.91 3.20 1.89
CA MET A 118 -1.41 1.85 1.59
C MET A 118 -2.49 1.83 0.51
N VAL A 119 -3.33 2.87 0.40
CA VAL A 119 -4.30 3.01 -0.70
C VAL A 119 -3.61 2.93 -2.06
N HIS A 120 -2.51 3.66 -2.22
CA HIS A 120 -1.72 3.66 -3.44
C HIS A 120 -0.90 2.38 -3.59
N PHE A 121 -0.29 1.91 -2.51
CA PHE A 121 0.52 0.69 -2.50
C PHE A 121 -0.27 -0.54 -2.98
N ASN A 122 -1.52 -0.69 -2.54
CA ASN A 122 -2.39 -1.80 -2.96
C ASN A 122 -2.79 -1.74 -4.44
N GLN A 123 -2.63 -0.58 -5.08
CA GLN A 123 -2.91 -0.37 -6.50
C GLN A 123 -1.68 -0.45 -7.40
N MET A 124 -0.48 -0.65 -6.81
CA MET A 124 0.75 -0.77 -7.59
C MET A 124 0.68 -1.93 -8.58
N LEU A 125 1.01 -1.66 -9.82
CA LEU A 125 1.06 -2.65 -10.89
C LEU A 125 2.46 -3.28 -11.00
N ASN A 126 2.56 -4.32 -11.83
CA ASN A 126 3.85 -4.92 -12.18
C ASN A 126 4.79 -3.88 -12.82
N PRO A 127 6.14 -4.05 -12.69
CA PRO A 127 7.11 -3.11 -13.25
C PRO A 127 7.00 -2.85 -14.76
N GLN A 128 6.31 -3.70 -15.52
CA GLN A 128 6.07 -3.53 -16.98
C GLN A 128 4.87 -2.64 -17.31
N ARG A 129 4.14 -2.18 -16.29
CA ARG A 129 2.91 -1.41 -16.44
C ARG A 129 3.12 0.03 -15.93
N ASP A 130 2.05 0.80 -15.93
CA ASP A 130 2.04 2.15 -15.37
C ASP A 130 2.49 2.17 -13.91
N GLN A 131 3.33 3.14 -13.54
CA GLN A 131 3.91 3.30 -12.20
C GLN A 131 3.36 4.53 -11.46
N THR A 132 2.22 5.07 -11.86
CA THR A 132 1.61 6.24 -11.21
C THR A 132 1.33 5.93 -9.73
N GLU A 133 0.65 4.83 -9.45
CA GLU A 133 0.32 4.46 -8.07
C GLU A 133 1.57 4.13 -7.24
N THR A 134 2.60 3.55 -7.84
CA THR A 134 3.89 3.31 -7.17
C THR A 134 4.55 4.63 -6.73
N LYS A 135 4.54 5.65 -7.59
CA LYS A 135 5.10 6.97 -7.27
C LYS A 135 4.30 7.68 -6.17
N GLU A 136 2.97 7.57 -6.22
CA GLU A 136 2.10 8.11 -5.18
C GLU A 136 2.32 7.41 -3.83
N ALA A 137 2.44 6.06 -3.80
CA ALA A 137 2.77 5.32 -2.60
C ALA A 137 4.10 5.78 -1.97
N ILE A 138 5.14 5.92 -2.80
CA ILE A 138 6.45 6.44 -2.36
C ILE A 138 6.29 7.83 -1.75
N ARG A 139 5.53 8.73 -2.38
CA ARG A 139 5.32 10.09 -1.89
C ARG A 139 4.63 10.11 -0.53
N GLU A 140 3.55 9.34 -0.37
CA GLU A 140 2.79 9.32 0.88
C GLU A 140 3.58 8.65 2.02
N PHE A 141 4.32 7.57 1.74
CA PHE A 141 5.19 6.95 2.73
C PHE A 141 6.40 7.82 3.09
N GLN A 142 6.97 8.56 2.13
CA GLN A 142 8.03 9.53 2.43
C GLN A 142 7.49 10.66 3.32
N THR A 143 6.29 11.16 3.02
CA THR A 143 5.60 12.16 3.87
C THR A 143 5.42 11.64 5.30
N PHE A 144 5.09 10.35 5.46
CA PHE A 144 5.02 9.73 6.78
C PHE A 144 6.38 9.75 7.50
N VAL A 145 7.45 9.31 6.82
CA VAL A 145 8.81 9.25 7.40
C VAL A 145 9.26 10.64 7.88
N ASP A 146 8.94 11.67 7.10
CA ASP A 146 9.35 13.05 7.39
C ASP A 146 8.52 13.67 8.53
N ARG A 147 7.21 13.38 8.59
CA ARG A 147 6.30 14.00 9.58
C ARG A 147 6.20 13.23 10.89
N TYR A 148 6.40 11.92 10.89
CA TYR A 148 6.18 11.04 12.04
C TYR A 148 7.40 10.18 12.38
N PRO A 149 8.60 10.78 12.56
CA PRO A 149 9.85 10.03 12.76
C PRO A 149 9.89 9.20 14.06
N ASN A 150 9.00 9.50 15.01
CA ASN A 150 8.91 8.79 16.30
C ASN A 150 7.68 7.85 16.39
N SER A 151 6.96 7.65 15.30
CA SER A 151 5.80 6.76 15.27
C SER A 151 6.21 5.30 15.45
N PRO A 152 5.47 4.49 16.22
CA PRO A 152 5.69 3.05 16.30
C PRO A 152 5.44 2.34 14.95
N LEU A 153 4.75 2.96 14.01
CA LEU A 153 4.49 2.44 12.66
C LEU A 153 5.65 2.67 11.70
N LEU A 154 6.66 3.47 12.07
CA LEU A 154 7.78 3.83 11.21
C LEU A 154 8.53 2.61 10.60
N PRO A 155 8.81 1.51 11.33
CA PRO A 155 9.50 0.35 10.75
C PRO A 155 8.69 -0.30 9.62
N GLU A 156 7.37 -0.43 9.80
CA GLU A 156 6.48 -0.97 8.78
C GLU A 156 6.45 -0.06 7.54
N VAL A 157 6.27 1.25 7.75
CA VAL A 157 6.25 2.21 6.65
C VAL A 157 7.55 2.22 5.87
N LYS A 158 8.71 2.13 6.53
CA LYS A 158 10.02 2.03 5.85
C LYS A 158 10.10 0.76 4.99
N THR A 159 9.56 -0.36 5.46
CA THR A 159 9.50 -1.59 4.67
C THR A 159 8.65 -1.40 3.42
N ARG A 160 7.44 -0.84 3.55
CA ARG A 160 6.56 -0.57 2.40
C ARG A 160 7.16 0.44 1.43
N LEU A 161 7.80 1.48 1.96
CA LEU A 161 8.53 2.46 1.15
C LEU A 161 9.66 1.80 0.34
N ARG A 162 10.43 0.89 0.96
CA ARG A 162 11.48 0.14 0.26
C ARG A 162 10.88 -0.73 -0.85
N GLU A 163 9.83 -1.48 -0.58
CA GLU A 163 9.13 -2.30 -1.57
C GLU A 163 8.62 -1.46 -2.76
N ALA A 164 8.06 -0.28 -2.49
CA ALA A 164 7.58 0.63 -3.54
C ALA A 164 8.75 1.20 -4.38
N ARG A 165 9.86 1.60 -3.74
CA ARG A 165 11.06 2.08 -4.44
C ARG A 165 11.69 0.99 -5.28
N ASP A 166 11.80 -0.24 -4.76
CA ASP A 166 12.29 -1.38 -5.52
C ASP A 166 11.42 -1.63 -6.76
N ARG A 167 10.10 -1.54 -6.63
CA ARG A 167 9.17 -1.67 -7.76
C ARG A 167 9.43 -0.62 -8.85
N LEU A 168 9.69 0.64 -8.45
CA LEU A 168 9.98 1.71 -9.39
C LEU A 168 11.35 1.51 -10.07
N SER A 169 12.37 1.11 -9.30
CA SER A 169 13.69 0.79 -9.82
C SER A 169 13.68 -0.42 -10.74
N ASP A 170 12.83 -1.42 -10.47
CA ASP A 170 12.56 -2.55 -11.35
C ASP A 170 11.98 -2.12 -12.70
N TRP A 171 11.10 -1.12 -12.71
CA TRP A 171 10.58 -0.55 -13.95
C TRP A 171 11.70 0.09 -14.77
N ASP A 172 12.58 0.92 -14.14
CA ASP A 172 13.72 1.51 -14.83
C ASP A 172 14.72 0.45 -15.33
N LEU A 173 14.97 -0.61 -14.53
CA LEU A 173 15.80 -1.74 -14.94
C LEU A 173 15.24 -2.44 -16.20
N GLN A 174 13.94 -2.67 -16.25
CA GLN A 174 13.30 -3.28 -17.41
C GLN A 174 13.32 -2.40 -18.64
N VAL A 175 13.16 -1.07 -18.48
CA VAL A 175 13.35 -0.11 -19.58
C VAL A 175 14.79 -0.16 -20.10
N GLY A 176 15.78 -0.23 -19.20
CA GLY A 176 17.18 -0.41 -19.55
C GLY A 176 17.42 -1.72 -20.33
N ASN A 177 16.86 -2.84 -19.84
CA ASN A 177 16.94 -4.14 -20.51
C ASN A 177 16.30 -4.14 -21.90
N PHE A 178 15.18 -3.42 -22.07
CA PHE A 178 14.59 -3.23 -23.39
C PHE A 178 15.56 -2.49 -24.32
N TYR A 179 16.14 -1.37 -23.92
CA TYR A 179 17.14 -0.66 -24.72
C TYR A 179 18.36 -1.53 -25.03
N LEU A 180 18.83 -2.30 -24.07
CA LEU A 180 19.94 -3.24 -24.26
C LEU A 180 19.60 -4.29 -25.36
N SER A 181 18.39 -4.83 -25.33
CA SER A 181 17.92 -5.85 -26.30
C SER A 181 17.86 -5.35 -27.74
N ILE A 182 17.53 -4.06 -27.93
CA ILE A 182 17.50 -3.42 -29.25
C ILE A 182 18.80 -2.68 -29.59
N ARG A 183 19.88 -2.96 -28.85
CA ARG A 183 21.25 -2.45 -29.06
C ARG A 183 21.41 -0.93 -28.89
N LEU A 184 20.51 -0.28 -28.18
CA LEU A 184 20.64 1.12 -27.76
C LEU A 184 21.44 1.21 -26.45
N TYR A 185 22.71 0.84 -26.51
CA TYR A 185 23.56 0.64 -25.33
C TYR A 185 23.73 1.89 -24.46
N MET A 186 23.84 3.06 -25.09
CA MET A 186 23.94 4.35 -24.38
C MET A 186 22.66 4.66 -23.58
N SER A 187 21.50 4.41 -24.18
CA SER A 187 20.20 4.61 -23.49
C SER A 187 19.99 3.59 -22.36
N ALA A 188 20.46 2.36 -22.54
CA ALA A 188 20.46 1.36 -21.48
C ALA A 188 21.35 1.78 -20.29
N GLU A 189 22.58 2.21 -20.59
CA GLU A 189 23.52 2.75 -19.60
C GLU A 189 22.90 3.89 -18.79
N GLU A 190 22.26 4.85 -19.46
CA GLU A 190 21.61 6.01 -18.82
C GLU A 190 20.56 5.57 -17.81
N ARG A 191 19.70 4.60 -18.19
CA ARG A 191 18.68 4.04 -17.29
C ARG A 191 19.28 3.35 -16.08
N TYR A 192 20.30 2.54 -16.27
CA TYR A 192 20.94 1.86 -15.16
C TYR A 192 21.67 2.82 -14.21
N ARG A 193 22.35 3.83 -14.75
CA ARG A 193 22.99 4.88 -13.93
C ARG A 193 21.94 5.72 -13.18
N TYR A 194 20.78 5.95 -13.79
CA TYR A 194 19.66 6.63 -13.11
C TYR A 194 19.25 5.90 -11.84
N ILE A 195 19.13 4.55 -11.86
CA ILE A 195 18.81 3.77 -10.67
C ILE A 195 19.89 3.96 -9.60
N LEU A 196 21.18 3.84 -9.97
CA LEU A 196 22.29 4.01 -9.01
C LEU A 196 22.30 5.37 -8.32
N GLN A 197 21.86 6.42 -9.02
CA GLN A 197 21.82 7.79 -8.51
C GLN A 197 20.61 8.07 -7.65
N ASN A 198 19.43 7.57 -8.05
CA ASN A 198 18.14 7.93 -7.43
C ASN A 198 17.67 6.92 -6.40
N ASP A 199 18.17 5.68 -6.44
CA ASP A 199 17.86 4.64 -5.48
C ASP A 199 19.13 3.85 -5.06
N PRO A 200 20.03 4.47 -4.29
CA PRO A 200 21.26 3.82 -3.84
C PRO A 200 21.01 2.62 -2.93
N GLU A 201 19.80 2.43 -2.41
CA GLU A 201 19.41 1.29 -1.58
C GLU A 201 18.67 0.19 -2.34
N TYR A 202 18.59 0.28 -3.68
CA TYR A 202 17.93 -0.72 -4.51
C TYR A 202 18.40 -2.15 -4.18
N THR A 203 17.47 -3.07 -3.96
CA THR A 203 17.80 -4.39 -3.40
C THR A 203 18.41 -5.34 -4.42
N ARG A 204 18.11 -5.18 -5.73
CA ARG A 204 18.63 -6.04 -6.81
C ARG A 204 19.81 -5.40 -7.56
N LYS A 205 20.78 -4.90 -6.80
CA LYS A 205 21.98 -4.28 -7.40
C LYS A 205 22.86 -5.25 -8.17
N ASP A 206 22.81 -6.52 -7.87
CA ASP A 206 23.52 -7.56 -8.61
C ASP A 206 23.09 -7.58 -10.08
N SER A 207 21.77 -7.66 -10.35
CA SER A 207 21.23 -7.57 -11.71
C SER A 207 21.54 -6.21 -12.35
N LEU A 208 21.44 -5.12 -11.58
CA LEU A 208 21.77 -3.78 -12.06
C LEU A 208 23.22 -3.65 -12.48
N TYR A 209 24.17 -4.12 -11.67
CA TYR A 209 25.60 -4.09 -11.98
C TYR A 209 25.92 -4.96 -13.20
N PHE A 210 25.32 -6.14 -13.29
CA PHE A 210 25.51 -7.02 -14.43
C PHE A 210 25.09 -6.36 -15.73
N HIS A 211 23.85 -5.85 -15.82
CA HIS A 211 23.33 -5.27 -17.05
C HIS A 211 23.97 -3.93 -17.40
N LEU A 212 24.37 -3.11 -16.41
CA LEU A 212 25.15 -1.91 -16.64
C LEU A 212 26.52 -2.25 -17.23
N ALA A 213 27.21 -3.23 -16.65
CA ALA A 213 28.50 -3.68 -17.19
C ALA A 213 28.36 -4.25 -18.60
N GLU A 214 27.31 -5.03 -18.87
CA GLU A 214 27.02 -5.55 -20.20
C GLU A 214 26.77 -4.42 -21.23
N ALA A 215 25.98 -3.41 -20.85
CA ALA A 215 25.72 -2.26 -21.71
C ALA A 215 27.00 -1.48 -22.03
N LEU A 216 27.84 -1.23 -21.03
CA LEU A 216 29.15 -0.58 -21.17
C LEU A 216 30.10 -1.40 -22.06
N GLU A 217 30.17 -2.70 -21.85
CA GLU A 217 31.01 -3.59 -22.66
C GLU A 217 30.58 -3.55 -24.14
N LYS A 218 29.28 -3.65 -24.41
CA LYS A 218 28.72 -3.58 -25.77
C LYS A 218 28.85 -2.19 -26.42
N ALA A 219 28.96 -1.14 -25.59
CA ALA A 219 29.28 0.22 -26.04
C ALA A 219 30.81 0.45 -26.19
N GLU A 220 31.63 -0.59 -26.14
CA GLU A 220 33.11 -0.57 -26.18
C GLU A 220 33.77 0.20 -25.01
N LYS A 221 33.03 0.52 -23.95
CA LYS A 221 33.51 1.16 -22.72
C LYS A 221 34.03 0.12 -21.72
N LYS A 222 34.92 -0.78 -22.18
CA LYS A 222 35.37 -1.96 -21.42
C LYS A 222 36.04 -1.61 -20.08
N ALA A 223 36.77 -0.51 -20.02
CA ALA A 223 37.41 -0.03 -18.79
C ALA A 223 36.41 0.39 -17.72
N GLU A 224 35.24 0.93 -18.14
CA GLU A 224 34.16 1.28 -17.23
C GLU A 224 33.29 0.08 -16.85
N ALA A 225 33.18 -0.95 -17.69
CA ALA A 225 32.40 -2.16 -17.44
C ALA A 225 33.05 -3.03 -16.35
N LEU A 226 34.38 -3.21 -16.38
CA LEU A 226 35.12 -4.11 -15.51
C LEU A 226 34.84 -3.90 -14.01
N PRO A 227 34.85 -2.67 -13.46
CA PRO A 227 34.54 -2.42 -12.05
C PRO A 227 33.15 -2.89 -11.60
N TYR A 228 32.13 -2.83 -12.47
CA TYR A 228 30.79 -3.28 -12.12
C TYR A 228 30.68 -4.81 -12.05
N TYR A 229 31.31 -5.53 -12.98
CA TYR A 229 31.42 -6.99 -12.87
C TYR A 229 32.21 -7.41 -11.62
N GLU A 230 33.32 -6.76 -11.31
CA GLU A 230 34.12 -7.04 -10.11
C GLU A 230 33.32 -6.77 -8.83
N ARG A 231 32.56 -5.68 -8.81
CA ARG A 231 31.71 -5.33 -7.68
C ARG A 231 30.60 -6.36 -7.46
N LEU A 232 29.94 -6.82 -8.53
CA LEU A 232 28.96 -7.90 -8.45
C LEU A 232 29.57 -9.16 -7.84
N VAL A 233 30.71 -9.60 -8.34
CA VAL A 233 31.39 -10.82 -7.86
C VAL A 233 31.81 -10.72 -6.40
N LYS A 234 32.19 -9.52 -5.96
CA LYS A 234 32.65 -9.26 -4.59
C LYS A 234 31.49 -9.14 -3.59
N GLU A 235 30.41 -8.48 -3.98
CA GLU A 235 29.33 -8.09 -3.06
C GLU A 235 28.13 -9.07 -3.09
N TYR A 236 27.99 -9.90 -4.16
CA TYR A 236 26.80 -10.71 -4.40
C TYR A 236 27.13 -12.16 -4.78
N GLU A 237 27.66 -12.91 -3.83
CA GLU A 237 28.12 -14.31 -4.03
C GLU A 237 26.99 -15.28 -4.43
N GLN A 238 25.72 -14.93 -4.14
CA GLN A 238 24.56 -15.74 -4.47
C GLN A 238 23.83 -15.27 -5.75
N SER A 239 24.40 -14.32 -6.47
CA SER A 239 23.76 -13.79 -7.68
C SER A 239 23.71 -14.84 -8.80
N GLU A 240 22.58 -14.88 -9.50
CA GLU A 240 22.43 -15.69 -10.73
C GLU A 240 23.42 -15.29 -11.83
N HIS A 241 23.90 -14.04 -11.79
CA HIS A 241 24.87 -13.50 -12.75
C HIS A 241 26.33 -13.78 -12.39
N LEU A 242 26.61 -14.42 -11.23
CA LEU A 242 27.97 -14.57 -10.70
C LEU A 242 28.91 -15.28 -11.69
N VAL A 243 28.47 -16.39 -12.28
CA VAL A 243 29.29 -17.20 -13.18
C VAL A 243 29.65 -16.43 -14.45
N GLU A 244 28.66 -15.79 -15.05
CA GLU A 244 28.91 -15.01 -16.28
C GLU A 244 29.76 -13.76 -16.00
N ALA A 245 29.55 -13.09 -14.87
CA ALA A 245 30.37 -11.94 -14.47
C ALA A 245 31.85 -12.33 -14.31
N LYS A 246 32.16 -13.46 -13.66
CA LYS A 246 33.52 -13.97 -13.55
C LYS A 246 34.17 -14.21 -14.91
N LYS A 247 33.43 -14.85 -15.82
CA LYS A 247 33.90 -15.08 -17.20
C LYS A 247 34.17 -13.77 -17.94
N ARG A 248 33.30 -12.75 -17.80
CA ARG A 248 33.53 -11.44 -18.41
C ARG A 248 34.77 -10.75 -17.88
N ILE A 249 35.03 -10.83 -16.57
CA ILE A 249 36.24 -10.29 -15.95
C ILE A 249 37.49 -10.92 -16.55
N GLU A 250 37.52 -12.26 -16.69
CA GLU A 250 38.65 -12.97 -17.29
C GLU A 250 38.92 -12.56 -18.74
N LEU A 251 37.86 -12.28 -19.52
CA LEU A 251 37.96 -11.83 -20.89
C LEU A 251 38.43 -10.37 -21.02
N LEU A 252 37.97 -9.48 -20.10
CA LEU A 252 38.23 -8.04 -20.17
C LEU A 252 39.62 -7.66 -19.63
N LYS A 253 40.09 -8.27 -18.53
CA LYS A 253 41.36 -7.95 -17.88
C LYS A 253 42.58 -7.98 -18.83
N PRO A 254 42.77 -8.99 -19.70
CA PRO A 254 43.90 -9.00 -20.63
C PRO A 254 43.81 -7.87 -21.68
N GLN A 255 42.61 -7.47 -22.08
CA GLN A 255 42.41 -6.43 -23.10
C GLN A 255 42.68 -5.00 -22.57
N LEU A 256 42.67 -4.82 -21.24
CA LEU A 256 42.87 -3.54 -20.57
C LEU A 256 44.29 -3.36 -20.03
N LYS A 257 45.12 -4.42 -20.05
CA LYS A 257 46.55 -4.28 -19.73
C LYS A 257 47.21 -3.48 -20.84
N PRO A 258 48.05 -2.49 -20.51
CA PRO A 258 48.93 -1.87 -21.51
C PRO A 258 49.72 -2.98 -22.22
N ALA A 259 49.78 -2.89 -23.56
CA ALA A 259 50.70 -3.76 -24.27
C ALA A 259 52.10 -3.54 -23.65
N GLU A 260 52.65 -4.57 -22.99
CA GLU A 260 54.06 -4.52 -22.57
C GLU A 260 54.82 -4.23 -23.84
N GLN A 261 55.39 -3.04 -23.90
CA GLN A 261 56.29 -2.65 -24.99
C GLN A 261 57.45 -3.66 -24.95
N GLY A 262 57.39 -4.62 -25.89
CA GLY A 262 58.54 -5.48 -26.15
C GLY A 262 59.71 -4.59 -26.56
N LEU A 263 60.66 -4.54 -25.68
CA LEU A 263 62.01 -4.10 -25.96
C LEU A 263 62.75 -5.17 -26.73
#